data_f01ba2e24a3d7f18f11983d87d9f3709
#
_entry.id   f01ba2e24a3d7f18f11983d87d9f3709
#
_cell.length_a   1.000
_cell.length_b   1.000
_cell.length_c   1.000
_cell.angle_alpha   90.00
_cell.angle_beta   90.00
_cell.angle_gamma   90.00
#
_symmetry.space_group_name_H-M   'P 1'
#
loop_
_entity.id
_entity.type
_entity.pdbx_description
1 polymer ?
#
loop_
_entity_poly.entity_id
_entity_poly.type
_entity_poly.pdbx_seq_one_letter_code
_entity_poly.pdbx_strand_id
1 'polypeptide(L)'
;PYYDNWMRLFPTLEDLAKASEDEVVHAWQGLGYYSRARNLRLGVKDVVENYGGIVPHDRKTMESLKGVGSYTAGAVLSMAYNEPEVAVDGNVLRIYARLYCIFDDILSTKGKKAITAIVEETLPHVRPGDFNQALMDFGSAVCIPKTPRCGECPIVNMCEAYQHKDTDKLPVRIKKTKVVEVPLFVGILQYKGYYLLHKRPNRGLLRSMWEFPSVEMVSAFEDGERGLEELVQALGFELSLQPVLVKEITHIFSHRKWFMKAFRGDLTYTGDANNILIADIQQQLP
;
A
#
# COMPACT_ATOMS: atom_id res chain seq x y z
N PRO A 1 14.67 11.10 -2.09
CA PRO A 1 14.03 11.98 -1.09
C PRO A 1 13.34 11.20 0.03
N TYR A 2 12.45 10.21 -0.28
CA TYR A 2 11.76 9.44 0.76
C TYR A 2 12.72 8.60 1.62
N TYR A 3 13.66 7.90 0.99
CA TYR A 3 14.68 7.10 1.69
C TYR A 3 15.54 7.96 2.63
N ASP A 4 16.05 9.07 2.15
CA ASP A 4 16.91 9.97 2.92
C ASP A 4 16.15 10.56 4.13
N ASN A 5 14.88 10.95 3.92
CA ASN A 5 14.04 11.42 5.03
C ASN A 5 13.78 10.31 6.05
N TRP A 6 13.52 9.08 5.60
CA TRP A 6 13.33 7.93 6.47
C TRP A 6 14.57 7.64 7.32
N MET A 7 15.75 7.57 6.69
CA MET A 7 17.01 7.32 7.39
C MET A 7 17.42 8.44 8.34
N ARG A 8 17.00 9.66 8.07
CA ARG A 8 17.19 10.79 8.98
C ARG A 8 16.32 10.69 10.23
N LEU A 9 15.08 10.20 10.08
CA LEU A 9 14.13 10.07 11.18
C LEU A 9 14.35 8.78 12.00
N PHE A 10 14.73 7.70 11.34
CA PHE A 10 14.93 6.39 11.94
C PHE A 10 16.27 5.80 11.48
N PRO A 11 17.40 6.34 11.97
CA PRO A 11 18.74 5.92 11.54
C PRO A 11 19.11 4.51 12.00
N THR A 12 18.49 4.00 13.07
CA THR A 12 18.71 2.64 13.59
C THR A 12 17.42 1.84 13.70
N LEU A 13 17.55 0.52 13.89
CA LEU A 13 16.39 -0.35 14.14
C LEU A 13 15.69 0.02 15.47
N GLU A 14 16.47 0.38 16.47
CA GLU A 14 15.99 0.79 17.79
C GLU A 14 15.18 2.08 17.71
N ASP A 15 15.58 3.05 16.88
CA ASP A 15 14.84 4.29 16.68
C ASP A 15 13.47 4.01 16.06
N LEU A 16 13.43 3.15 15.01
CA LEU A 16 12.19 2.75 14.38
C LEU A 16 11.29 1.90 15.33
N ALA A 17 11.89 1.01 16.12
CA ALA A 17 11.16 0.18 17.09
C ALA A 17 10.48 1.02 18.18
N LYS A 18 11.15 2.09 18.66
CA LYS A 18 10.64 3.02 19.69
C LYS A 18 9.62 4.01 19.16
N ALA A 19 9.67 4.34 17.87
CA ALA A 19 8.77 5.31 17.26
C ALA A 19 7.30 4.90 17.42
N SER A 20 6.41 5.87 17.59
CA SER A 20 4.96 5.63 17.58
C SER A 20 4.45 5.24 16.20
N GLU A 21 3.27 4.62 16.14
CA GLU A 21 2.63 4.32 14.85
C GLU A 21 2.37 5.58 14.02
N ASP A 22 1.94 6.66 14.68
CA ASP A 22 1.62 7.92 14.01
C ASP A 22 2.87 8.57 13.39
N GLU A 23 4.02 8.59 14.09
CA GLU A 23 5.29 9.07 13.54
C GLU A 23 5.74 8.28 12.30
N VAL A 24 5.64 6.95 12.37
CA VAL A 24 6.04 6.07 11.26
C VAL A 24 5.11 6.22 10.05
N VAL A 25 3.80 6.33 10.28
CA VAL A 25 2.83 6.56 9.21
C VAL A 25 3.00 7.96 8.59
N HIS A 26 3.31 8.97 9.39
CA HIS A 26 3.61 10.32 8.90
C HIS A 26 4.87 10.35 8.03
N ALA A 27 5.96 9.72 8.48
CA ALA A 27 7.18 9.59 7.70
C ALA A 27 7.00 8.85 6.35
N TRP A 28 5.97 7.98 6.26
CA TRP A 28 5.59 7.22 5.07
C TRP A 28 4.63 7.96 4.14
N GLN A 29 4.25 9.18 4.47
CA GLN A 29 3.28 9.96 3.71
C GLN A 29 3.66 10.07 2.23
N GLY A 30 2.67 9.89 1.34
CA GLY A 30 2.86 9.92 -0.11
C GLY A 30 3.23 8.59 -0.77
N LEU A 31 3.74 7.59 -0.02
CA LEU A 31 4.11 6.27 -0.57
C LEU A 31 2.91 5.31 -0.72
N GLY A 32 1.80 5.60 -0.06
CA GLY A 32 0.61 4.74 -0.06
C GLY A 32 0.81 3.37 0.61
N TYR A 33 -0.24 2.55 0.64
CA TYR A 33 -0.21 1.22 1.29
C TYR A 33 0.38 1.28 2.71
N TYR A 34 -0.14 2.13 3.54
CA TYR A 34 0.37 2.45 4.90
C TYR A 34 0.50 1.25 5.83
N SER A 35 -0.19 0.14 5.54
CA SER A 35 0.03 -1.12 6.24
C SER A 35 1.47 -1.63 6.13
N ARG A 36 2.21 -1.27 5.07
CA ARG A 36 3.64 -1.61 4.93
C ARG A 36 4.47 -0.92 6.01
N ALA A 37 4.26 0.38 6.21
CA ALA A 37 4.95 1.14 7.25
C ALA A 37 4.70 0.57 8.66
N ARG A 38 3.42 0.29 8.96
CA ARG A 38 3.04 -0.33 10.25
C ARG A 38 3.65 -1.71 10.44
N ASN A 39 3.60 -2.53 9.41
CA ASN A 39 4.17 -3.88 9.46
C ASN A 39 5.69 -3.83 9.57
N LEU A 40 6.36 -2.92 8.84
CA LEU A 40 7.81 -2.71 8.96
C LEU A 40 8.20 -2.36 10.39
N ARG A 41 7.51 -1.39 11.01
CA ARG A 41 7.74 -1.05 12.42
C ARG A 41 7.56 -2.23 13.35
N LEU A 42 6.47 -3.00 13.18
CA LEU A 42 6.19 -4.18 14.02
C LEU A 42 7.22 -5.29 13.81
N GLY A 43 7.65 -5.54 12.56
CA GLY A 43 8.71 -6.50 12.26
C GLY A 43 10.06 -6.07 12.86
N VAL A 44 10.42 -4.79 12.74
CA VAL A 44 11.65 -4.26 13.35
C VAL A 44 11.60 -4.30 14.87
N LYS A 45 10.44 -3.99 15.47
CA LYS A 45 10.24 -4.12 16.91
C LYS A 45 10.48 -5.56 17.38
N ASP A 46 9.94 -6.55 16.65
CA ASP A 46 10.15 -7.95 16.93
C ASP A 46 11.64 -8.34 16.82
N VAL A 47 12.36 -7.83 15.81
CA VAL A 47 13.81 -8.02 15.66
C VAL A 47 14.59 -7.48 16.86
N VAL A 48 14.25 -6.28 17.32
CA VAL A 48 14.94 -5.67 18.48
C VAL A 48 14.63 -6.42 19.77
N GLU A 49 13.37 -6.79 20.02
CA GLU A 49 12.94 -7.41 21.27
C GLU A 49 13.31 -8.89 21.38
N ASN A 50 13.24 -9.66 20.28
CA ASN A 50 13.35 -11.11 20.31
C ASN A 50 14.62 -11.67 19.63
N TYR A 51 15.31 -10.85 18.81
CA TYR A 51 16.51 -11.25 18.07
C TYR A 51 17.72 -10.37 18.37
N GLY A 52 17.67 -9.57 19.46
CA GLY A 52 18.80 -8.73 19.89
C GLY A 52 19.23 -7.67 18.88
N GLY A 53 18.30 -7.18 18.02
CA GLY A 53 18.60 -6.20 16.97
C GLY A 53 19.28 -6.80 15.73
N ILE A 54 19.41 -8.11 15.64
CA ILE A 54 20.01 -8.80 14.48
C ILE A 54 18.89 -9.35 13.60
N VAL A 55 18.82 -8.86 12.36
CA VAL A 55 17.83 -9.35 11.38
C VAL A 55 18.12 -10.81 11.05
N PRO A 56 17.13 -11.74 11.13
CA PRO A 56 17.34 -13.16 10.86
C PRO A 56 17.86 -13.43 9.44
N HIS A 57 18.75 -14.41 9.30
CA HIS A 57 19.38 -14.80 8.05
C HIS A 57 18.77 -16.07 7.42
N ASP A 58 17.82 -16.71 8.08
CA ASP A 58 17.12 -17.86 7.53
C ASP A 58 15.70 -17.50 7.10
N ARG A 59 15.22 -18.12 6.02
CA ARG A 59 13.91 -17.84 5.42
C ARG A 59 12.77 -18.05 6.38
N LYS A 60 12.77 -19.12 7.15
CA LYS A 60 11.66 -19.48 8.05
C LYS A 60 11.46 -18.43 9.13
N THR A 61 12.53 -18.01 9.78
CA THR A 61 12.50 -16.97 10.80
C THR A 61 12.18 -15.61 10.19
N MET A 62 12.75 -15.29 9.01
CA MET A 62 12.46 -14.05 8.29
C MET A 62 10.96 -13.93 7.94
N GLU A 63 10.34 -14.99 7.42
CA GLU A 63 8.91 -15.01 7.07
C GLU A 63 7.99 -14.98 8.30
N SER A 64 8.48 -15.28 9.50
CA SER A 64 7.70 -15.14 10.74
C SER A 64 7.56 -13.70 11.20
N LEU A 65 8.43 -12.78 10.75
CA LEU A 65 8.36 -11.38 11.08
C LEU A 65 7.12 -10.70 10.49
N LYS A 66 6.55 -9.77 11.23
CA LYS A 66 5.34 -9.07 10.80
C LYS A 66 5.54 -8.31 9.50
N GLY A 67 4.74 -8.66 8.48
CA GLY A 67 4.76 -8.00 7.17
C GLY A 67 5.82 -8.52 6.21
N VAL A 68 6.58 -9.52 6.61
CA VAL A 68 7.54 -10.22 5.76
C VAL A 68 6.86 -11.45 5.16
N GLY A 69 6.58 -11.39 3.87
CA GLY A 69 6.14 -12.54 3.08
C GLY A 69 7.31 -13.12 2.27
N SER A 70 7.05 -14.20 1.52
CA SER A 70 8.06 -14.93 0.73
C SER A 70 8.87 -14.02 -0.20
N TYR A 71 8.22 -13.06 -0.88
CA TYR A 71 8.90 -12.07 -1.71
C TYR A 71 9.88 -11.20 -0.90
N THR A 72 9.41 -10.63 0.22
CA THR A 72 10.24 -9.74 1.04
C THR A 72 11.39 -10.49 1.68
N ALA A 73 11.14 -11.71 2.18
CA ALA A 73 12.19 -12.57 2.72
C ALA A 73 13.26 -12.86 1.68
N GLY A 74 12.87 -13.31 0.48
CA GLY A 74 13.81 -13.57 -0.60
C GLY A 74 14.61 -12.34 -1.03
N ALA A 75 13.96 -11.17 -1.11
CA ALA A 75 14.63 -9.92 -1.46
C ALA A 75 15.69 -9.52 -0.40
N VAL A 76 15.33 -9.54 0.89
CA VAL A 76 16.26 -9.18 1.97
C VAL A 76 17.41 -10.19 2.06
N LEU A 77 17.11 -11.48 2.06
CA LEU A 77 18.12 -12.53 2.18
C LEU A 77 19.10 -12.50 1.00
N SER A 78 18.62 -12.33 -0.22
CA SER A 78 19.51 -12.32 -1.39
C SER A 78 20.27 -11.01 -1.55
N MET A 79 19.63 -9.87 -1.36
CA MET A 79 20.25 -8.57 -1.61
C MET A 79 21.15 -8.08 -0.46
N ALA A 80 20.75 -8.33 0.80
CA ALA A 80 21.51 -7.88 1.96
C ALA A 80 22.51 -8.93 2.48
N TYR A 81 22.19 -10.21 2.33
CA TYR A 81 23.02 -11.31 2.89
C TYR A 81 23.63 -12.22 1.84
N ASN A 82 23.33 -11.97 0.54
CA ASN A 82 23.81 -12.79 -0.59
C ASN A 82 23.43 -14.28 -0.49
N GLU A 83 22.32 -14.56 0.21
CA GLU A 83 21.76 -15.92 0.28
C GLU A 83 21.10 -16.31 -1.05
N PRO A 84 21.20 -17.57 -1.51
CA PRO A 84 20.61 -18.01 -2.77
C PRO A 84 19.08 -18.18 -2.67
N GLU A 85 18.39 -17.07 -2.48
CA GLU A 85 16.96 -16.99 -2.22
C GLU A 85 16.24 -16.21 -3.30
N VAL A 86 15.11 -16.73 -3.78
CA VAL A 86 14.32 -16.10 -4.84
C VAL A 86 13.40 -15.00 -4.31
N ALA A 87 13.31 -13.90 -5.04
CA ALA A 87 12.40 -12.78 -4.78
C ALA A 87 11.36 -12.67 -5.89
N VAL A 88 10.30 -13.48 -5.81
CA VAL A 88 9.27 -13.58 -6.88
C VAL A 88 8.17 -12.54 -6.65
N ASP A 89 8.23 -11.44 -7.41
CA ASP A 89 7.22 -10.40 -7.47
C ASP A 89 6.34 -10.51 -8.73
N GLY A 90 5.46 -9.52 -8.95
CA GLY A 90 4.63 -9.45 -10.14
C GLY A 90 5.41 -9.26 -11.44
N ASN A 91 6.64 -8.70 -11.40
CA ASN A 91 7.52 -8.57 -12.55
C ASN A 91 8.11 -9.93 -12.92
N VAL A 92 8.66 -10.62 -11.94
CA VAL A 92 9.25 -11.96 -12.10
C VAL A 92 8.21 -12.93 -12.63
N LEU A 93 7.00 -12.97 -12.04
CA LEU A 93 5.90 -13.81 -12.54
C LEU A 93 5.57 -13.53 -14.00
N ARG A 94 5.56 -12.27 -14.42
CA ARG A 94 5.28 -11.88 -15.81
C ARG A 94 6.40 -12.27 -16.75
N ILE A 95 7.65 -12.02 -16.38
CA ILE A 95 8.83 -12.34 -17.17
C ILE A 95 8.86 -13.83 -17.45
N TYR A 96 8.79 -14.65 -16.40
CA TYR A 96 8.87 -16.10 -16.52
C TYR A 96 7.66 -16.71 -17.24
N ALA A 97 6.45 -16.16 -17.01
CA ALA A 97 5.28 -16.57 -17.79
C ALA A 97 5.47 -16.36 -19.29
N ARG A 98 6.12 -15.26 -19.72
CA ARG A 98 6.45 -15.02 -21.13
C ARG A 98 7.64 -15.85 -21.61
N LEU A 99 8.72 -15.88 -20.83
CA LEU A 99 9.96 -16.56 -21.19
C LEU A 99 9.73 -18.06 -21.47
N TYR A 100 8.92 -18.72 -20.65
CA TYR A 100 8.60 -20.15 -20.74
C TYR A 100 7.18 -20.43 -21.24
N CYS A 101 6.51 -19.47 -21.85
CA CYS A 101 5.17 -19.59 -22.44
C CYS A 101 4.13 -20.23 -21.51
N ILE A 102 4.08 -19.82 -20.22
CA ILE A 102 3.21 -20.40 -19.18
C ILE A 102 1.85 -19.73 -19.19
N PHE A 103 0.79 -20.48 -19.52
CA PHE A 103 -0.60 -20.01 -19.55
C PHE A 103 -1.39 -20.24 -18.24
N ASP A 104 -0.76 -20.78 -17.21
CA ASP A 104 -1.38 -20.83 -15.88
C ASP A 104 -1.63 -19.40 -15.35
N ASP A 105 -2.77 -19.21 -14.67
CA ASP A 105 -3.04 -17.92 -14.03
C ASP A 105 -1.98 -17.62 -12.96
N ILE A 106 -1.17 -16.59 -13.20
CA ILE A 106 -0.08 -16.17 -12.30
C ILE A 106 -0.57 -15.65 -10.94
N LEU A 107 -1.87 -15.41 -10.77
CA LEU A 107 -2.45 -15.04 -9.48
C LEU A 107 -2.90 -16.27 -8.67
N SER A 108 -3.02 -17.43 -9.31
CA SER A 108 -3.34 -18.69 -8.64
C SER A 108 -2.14 -19.24 -7.84
N THR A 109 -2.42 -20.03 -6.81
CA THR A 109 -1.37 -20.73 -6.05
C THR A 109 -0.56 -21.68 -6.94
N LYS A 110 -1.25 -22.39 -7.87
CA LYS A 110 -0.62 -23.31 -8.83
C LYS A 110 0.37 -22.57 -9.74
N GLY A 111 -0.09 -21.49 -10.40
CA GLY A 111 0.74 -20.73 -11.33
C GLY A 111 1.94 -20.08 -10.63
N LYS A 112 1.74 -19.50 -9.45
CA LYS A 112 2.85 -18.96 -8.65
C LYS A 112 3.88 -20.02 -8.30
N LYS A 113 3.43 -21.18 -7.78
CA LYS A 113 4.33 -22.27 -7.41
C LYS A 113 5.13 -22.81 -8.58
N ALA A 114 4.48 -23.01 -9.74
CA ALA A 114 5.15 -23.48 -10.95
C ALA A 114 6.23 -22.50 -11.42
N ILE A 115 5.93 -21.21 -11.47
CA ILE A 115 6.91 -20.19 -11.87
C ILE A 115 8.02 -20.08 -10.83
N THR A 116 7.71 -20.08 -9.54
CA THR A 116 8.73 -20.01 -8.47
C THR A 116 9.74 -21.12 -8.58
N ALA A 117 9.31 -22.37 -8.87
CA ALA A 117 10.21 -23.50 -9.05
C ALA A 117 11.22 -23.26 -10.19
N ILE A 118 10.76 -22.71 -11.32
CA ILE A 118 11.66 -22.38 -12.44
C ILE A 118 12.63 -21.25 -12.07
N VAL A 119 12.17 -20.25 -11.30
CA VAL A 119 13.04 -19.18 -10.82
C VAL A 119 14.13 -19.73 -9.89
N GLU A 120 13.77 -20.67 -9.00
CA GLU A 120 14.71 -21.36 -8.09
C GLU A 120 15.79 -22.14 -8.88
N GLU A 121 15.39 -22.84 -9.95
CA GLU A 121 16.32 -23.58 -10.83
C GLU A 121 17.28 -22.66 -11.61
N THR A 122 16.84 -21.44 -11.92
CA THR A 122 17.62 -20.48 -12.73
C THR A 122 18.40 -19.48 -11.91
N LEU A 123 18.18 -19.43 -10.58
CA LEU A 123 18.86 -18.51 -9.69
C LEU A 123 20.36 -18.82 -9.59
N PRO A 124 21.26 -17.90 -9.89
CA PRO A 124 22.69 -18.12 -9.71
C PRO A 124 23.07 -18.13 -8.23
N HIS A 125 23.96 -19.03 -7.82
CA HIS A 125 24.51 -19.05 -6.48
C HIS A 125 25.49 -17.90 -6.21
N VAL A 126 26.07 -17.33 -7.25
CA VAL A 126 26.93 -16.16 -7.17
C VAL A 126 26.11 -14.92 -7.49
N ARG A 127 26.07 -13.97 -6.54
CA ARG A 127 25.31 -12.70 -6.67
C ARG A 127 23.80 -12.89 -6.92
N PRO A 128 23.09 -13.71 -6.11
CA PRO A 128 21.65 -13.93 -6.28
C PRO A 128 20.84 -12.65 -6.09
N GLY A 129 21.29 -11.72 -5.23
CA GLY A 129 20.64 -10.43 -5.03
C GLY A 129 20.65 -9.56 -6.28
N ASP A 130 21.78 -9.52 -7.02
CA ASP A 130 21.87 -8.77 -8.27
C ASP A 130 20.96 -9.37 -9.35
N PHE A 131 20.86 -10.69 -9.40
CA PHE A 131 19.95 -11.37 -10.32
C PHE A 131 18.49 -11.04 -10.03
N ASN A 132 18.06 -11.10 -8.77
CA ASN A 132 16.71 -10.71 -8.38
C ASN A 132 16.44 -9.24 -8.72
N GLN A 133 17.41 -8.34 -8.46
CA GLN A 133 17.27 -6.93 -8.78
C GLN A 133 17.20 -6.69 -10.29
N ALA A 134 18.06 -7.35 -11.07
CA ALA A 134 18.05 -7.28 -12.53
C ALA A 134 16.71 -7.75 -13.12
N LEU A 135 16.06 -8.79 -12.56
CA LEU A 135 14.73 -9.21 -12.97
C LEU A 135 13.67 -8.13 -12.70
N MET A 136 13.73 -7.43 -11.57
CA MET A 136 12.79 -6.35 -11.26
C MET A 136 12.98 -5.17 -12.22
N ASP A 137 14.23 -4.77 -12.47
CA ASP A 137 14.57 -3.68 -13.39
C ASP A 137 14.19 -4.05 -14.82
N PHE A 138 14.49 -5.26 -15.27
CA PHE A 138 14.10 -5.78 -16.56
C PHE A 138 12.58 -5.79 -16.77
N GLY A 139 11.83 -6.18 -15.72
CA GLY A 139 10.38 -6.14 -15.74
C GLY A 139 9.80 -4.74 -15.78
N SER A 140 10.46 -3.76 -15.20
CA SER A 140 10.01 -2.36 -15.19
C SER A 140 10.41 -1.60 -16.45
N ALA A 141 11.54 -1.92 -17.07
CA ALA A 141 12.11 -1.19 -18.19
C ALA A 141 11.83 -1.84 -19.57
N VAL A 142 11.93 -3.16 -19.68
CA VAL A 142 11.89 -3.90 -20.95
C VAL A 142 10.64 -4.77 -21.06
N CYS A 143 10.50 -5.78 -20.19
CA CYS A 143 9.37 -6.72 -20.21
C CYS A 143 8.15 -6.13 -19.47
N ILE A 144 7.70 -4.95 -19.88
CA ILE A 144 6.62 -4.19 -19.22
C ILE A 144 5.23 -4.88 -19.40
N PRO A 145 4.22 -4.50 -18.56
CA PRO A 145 2.95 -5.24 -18.50
C PRO A 145 2.16 -5.31 -19.81
N LYS A 146 1.93 -4.18 -20.46
CA LYS A 146 1.02 -4.13 -21.64
C LYS A 146 1.73 -4.37 -22.95
N THR A 147 2.76 -3.57 -23.25
CA THR A 147 3.46 -3.60 -24.54
C THR A 147 4.95 -3.79 -24.27
N PRO A 148 5.44 -5.04 -24.14
CA PRO A 148 6.85 -5.29 -23.86
C PRO A 148 7.74 -4.82 -25.03
N ARG A 149 8.92 -4.31 -24.69
CA ARG A 149 9.91 -3.81 -25.67
C ARG A 149 10.76 -4.95 -26.21
N CYS A 150 10.12 -5.88 -26.92
CA CYS A 150 10.80 -7.10 -27.40
C CYS A 150 11.95 -6.81 -28.38
N GLY A 151 11.87 -5.72 -29.15
CA GLY A 151 12.96 -5.31 -30.06
C GLY A 151 14.22 -4.85 -29.35
N GLU A 152 14.15 -4.46 -28.06
CA GLU A 152 15.28 -4.05 -27.23
C GLU A 152 15.67 -5.14 -26.21
N CYS A 153 14.97 -6.30 -26.24
CA CYS A 153 15.11 -7.33 -25.23
C CYS A 153 16.37 -8.19 -25.46
N PRO A 154 17.34 -8.20 -24.53
CA PRO A 154 18.58 -8.95 -24.69
C PRO A 154 18.40 -10.47 -24.69
N ILE A 155 17.25 -10.97 -24.20
CA ILE A 155 16.93 -12.41 -24.14
C ILE A 155 15.78 -12.79 -25.08
N VAL A 156 15.48 -11.99 -26.08
CA VAL A 156 14.33 -12.21 -26.99
C VAL A 156 14.41 -13.56 -27.72
N ASN A 157 15.60 -14.01 -28.09
CA ASN A 157 15.82 -15.28 -28.78
C ASN A 157 15.53 -16.51 -27.91
N MET A 158 15.51 -16.34 -26.58
CA MET A 158 15.17 -17.40 -25.63
C MET A 158 13.68 -17.35 -25.21
N CYS A 159 12.95 -16.34 -25.66
CA CYS A 159 11.59 -16.10 -25.19
C CYS A 159 10.57 -16.89 -26.03
N GLU A 160 10.00 -17.96 -25.46
CA GLU A 160 9.01 -18.80 -26.15
C GLU A 160 7.74 -18.00 -26.52
N ALA A 161 7.25 -17.13 -25.64
CA ALA A 161 6.08 -16.30 -25.95
C ALA A 161 6.33 -15.36 -27.15
N TYR A 162 7.56 -14.89 -27.36
CA TYR A 162 7.89 -14.10 -28.53
C TYR A 162 7.92 -14.95 -29.81
N GLN A 163 8.52 -16.13 -29.73
CA GLN A 163 8.58 -17.07 -30.88
C GLN A 163 7.17 -17.51 -31.29
N HIS A 164 6.29 -17.75 -30.34
CA HIS A 164 4.88 -18.15 -30.57
C HIS A 164 3.92 -16.98 -30.83
N LYS A 165 4.39 -15.72 -30.78
CA LYS A 165 3.57 -14.50 -30.90
C LYS A 165 2.47 -14.40 -29.83
N ASP A 166 2.76 -14.84 -28.60
CA ASP A 166 1.84 -14.88 -27.47
C ASP A 166 2.18 -13.86 -26.37
N THR A 167 3.09 -12.92 -26.63
CA THR A 167 3.54 -11.92 -25.65
C THR A 167 2.43 -11.00 -25.12
N ASP A 168 1.40 -10.75 -25.92
CA ASP A 168 0.22 -9.96 -25.59
C ASP A 168 -0.82 -10.75 -24.77
N LYS A 169 -0.84 -12.09 -24.94
CA LYS A 169 -1.72 -12.99 -24.20
C LYS A 169 -1.17 -13.32 -22.81
N LEU A 170 0.13 -13.13 -22.59
CA LEU A 170 0.82 -13.47 -21.34
C LEU A 170 1.28 -12.23 -20.57
N PRO A 171 1.24 -12.27 -19.24
CA PRO A 171 0.78 -13.37 -18.39
C PRO A 171 -0.74 -13.44 -18.29
N VAL A 172 -1.29 -14.63 -18.12
CA VAL A 172 -2.70 -14.83 -17.78
C VAL A 172 -2.93 -14.36 -16.34
N ARG A 173 -3.92 -13.46 -16.17
CA ARG A 173 -4.28 -12.88 -14.86
C ARG A 173 -5.80 -12.84 -14.69
N ILE A 174 -6.35 -13.75 -13.92
CA ILE A 174 -7.79 -13.82 -13.65
C ILE A 174 -8.07 -13.02 -12.37
N LYS A 175 -8.47 -11.75 -12.54
CA LYS A 175 -8.86 -10.90 -11.39
C LYS A 175 -10.19 -11.38 -10.83
N LYS A 176 -10.20 -11.87 -9.60
CA LYS A 176 -11.42 -12.29 -8.87
C LYS A 176 -12.07 -11.15 -8.07
N THR A 177 -11.37 -10.04 -7.86
CA THR A 177 -11.85 -8.95 -7.01
C THR A 177 -12.64 -7.93 -7.85
N LYS A 178 -13.92 -7.76 -7.52
CA LYS A 178 -14.72 -6.65 -8.05
C LYS A 178 -14.34 -5.37 -7.28
N VAL A 179 -14.22 -4.27 -7.98
CA VAL A 179 -14.09 -2.95 -7.35
C VAL A 179 -15.44 -2.56 -6.78
N VAL A 180 -15.48 -2.29 -5.47
CA VAL A 180 -16.70 -1.82 -4.79
C VAL A 180 -16.75 -0.31 -4.91
N GLU A 181 -17.84 0.21 -5.47
CA GLU A 181 -18.11 1.64 -5.54
C GLU A 181 -18.76 2.09 -4.22
N VAL A 182 -18.20 3.16 -3.64
CA VAL A 182 -18.62 3.67 -2.33
C VAL A 182 -18.85 5.17 -2.45
N PRO A 183 -20.10 5.63 -2.44
CA PRO A 183 -20.41 7.04 -2.34
C PRO A 183 -20.16 7.55 -0.92
N LEU A 184 -19.48 8.70 -0.79
CA LEU A 184 -19.10 9.32 0.49
C LEU A 184 -19.59 10.75 0.57
N PHE A 185 -20.15 11.10 1.71
CA PHE A 185 -20.46 12.47 2.11
C PHE A 185 -19.35 12.95 3.05
N VAL A 186 -18.64 14.01 2.68
CA VAL A 186 -17.45 14.50 3.42
C VAL A 186 -17.71 15.92 3.91
N GLY A 187 -17.57 16.14 5.22
CA GLY A 187 -17.75 17.45 5.84
C GLY A 187 -16.43 18.19 6.04
N ILE A 188 -16.18 19.25 5.27
CA ILE A 188 -15.10 20.21 5.53
C ILE A 188 -15.64 21.24 6.53
N LEU A 189 -15.59 20.90 7.80
CA LEU A 189 -16.30 21.60 8.85
C LEU A 189 -15.35 22.47 9.69
N GLN A 190 -15.78 23.69 10.04
CA GLN A 190 -14.98 24.66 10.77
C GLN A 190 -15.62 25.02 12.13
N TYR A 191 -14.77 25.16 13.14
CA TYR A 191 -15.10 25.74 14.44
C TYR A 191 -14.06 26.80 14.80
N LYS A 192 -14.48 28.04 15.00
CA LYS A 192 -13.59 29.19 15.35
C LYS A 192 -12.36 29.30 14.45
N GLY A 193 -12.50 29.05 13.14
CA GLY A 193 -11.41 29.12 12.17
C GLY A 193 -10.55 27.88 12.03
N TYR A 194 -10.78 26.84 12.84
CA TYR A 194 -10.09 25.56 12.79
C TYR A 194 -10.96 24.51 12.10
N TYR A 195 -10.31 23.51 11.48
CA TYR A 195 -11.03 22.42 10.84
C TYR A 195 -11.20 21.23 11.79
N LEU A 196 -12.39 20.63 11.76
CA LEU A 196 -12.66 19.39 12.48
C LEU A 196 -12.08 18.22 11.73
N LEU A 197 -11.22 17.46 12.41
CA LEU A 197 -10.72 16.16 11.95
C LEU A 197 -11.06 15.10 12.99
N HIS A 198 -11.32 13.89 12.54
CA HIS A 198 -11.47 12.76 13.44
C HIS A 198 -10.58 11.58 13.00
N LYS A 199 -10.24 10.71 13.95
CA LYS A 199 -9.40 9.55 13.69
C LYS A 199 -10.28 8.38 13.23
N ARG A 200 -9.96 7.80 12.06
CA ARG A 200 -10.65 6.59 11.58
C ARG A 200 -10.50 5.43 12.56
N PRO A 201 -11.47 4.50 12.60
CA PRO A 201 -11.36 3.29 13.40
C PRO A 201 -10.09 2.50 13.09
N ASN A 202 -9.59 1.74 14.08
CA ASN A 202 -8.40 0.88 13.91
C ASN A 202 -8.71 -0.40 13.10
N ARG A 203 -9.55 -0.27 12.04
CA ARG A 203 -9.91 -1.33 11.10
C ARG A 203 -10.28 -0.76 9.74
N GLY A 204 -10.17 -1.57 8.71
CA GLY A 204 -10.56 -1.18 7.35
C GLY A 204 -9.52 -0.35 6.61
N LEU A 205 -9.97 0.30 5.54
CA LEU A 205 -9.13 1.13 4.67
C LEU A 205 -8.70 2.41 5.39
N LEU A 206 -7.43 2.80 5.28
CA LEU A 206 -6.83 3.99 5.92
C LEU A 206 -7.06 4.04 7.44
N ARG A 207 -7.06 2.86 8.10
CA ARG A 207 -7.29 2.74 9.55
C ARG A 207 -6.39 3.66 10.36
N SER A 208 -6.92 4.20 11.45
CA SER A 208 -6.24 5.09 12.40
C SER A 208 -5.63 6.36 11.77
N MET A 209 -5.98 6.71 10.55
CA MET A 209 -5.59 7.98 9.93
C MET A 209 -6.60 9.07 10.29
N TRP A 210 -6.12 10.30 10.30
CA TRP A 210 -6.98 11.48 10.47
C TRP A 210 -7.66 11.82 9.15
N GLU A 211 -8.94 12.14 9.22
CA GLU A 211 -9.73 12.55 8.07
C GLU A 211 -10.76 13.62 8.44
N PHE A 212 -11.27 14.32 7.44
CA PHE A 212 -12.52 15.07 7.58
C PHE A 212 -13.67 14.13 7.92
N PRO A 213 -14.64 14.52 8.78
CA PRO A 213 -15.83 13.73 9.03
C PRO A 213 -16.45 13.24 7.73
N SER A 214 -16.62 11.94 7.60
CA SER A 214 -17.13 11.31 6.38
C SER A 214 -18.05 10.15 6.67
N VAL A 215 -19.11 10.01 5.85
CA VAL A 215 -20.11 8.93 5.97
C VAL A 215 -20.32 8.26 4.63
N GLU A 216 -20.43 6.92 4.63
CA GLU A 216 -20.83 6.17 3.43
C GLU A 216 -22.33 6.37 3.19
N MET A 217 -22.70 6.83 1.99
CA MET A 217 -24.11 6.99 1.60
C MET A 217 -24.66 5.65 1.15
N VAL A 218 -25.78 5.21 1.76
CA VAL A 218 -26.35 3.90 1.46
C VAL A 218 -27.35 3.98 0.31
N SER A 219 -28.16 5.05 0.20
CA SER A 219 -29.23 5.16 -0.80
C SER A 219 -29.48 6.53 -1.38
N ALA A 220 -29.49 7.60 -0.61
CA ALA A 220 -29.82 8.95 -1.07
C ALA A 220 -28.95 10.04 -0.43
N PHE A 221 -29.00 11.24 -1.01
CA PHE A 221 -28.29 12.42 -0.54
C PHE A 221 -28.67 12.80 0.91
N GLU A 222 -29.97 12.68 1.23
CA GLU A 222 -30.52 12.97 2.58
C GLU A 222 -29.92 12.06 3.68
N ASP A 223 -29.60 10.81 3.35
CA ASP A 223 -28.95 9.88 4.29
C ASP A 223 -27.51 10.33 4.60
N GLY A 224 -26.84 10.94 3.64
CA GLY A 224 -25.46 11.43 3.83
C GLY A 224 -25.41 12.68 4.73
N GLU A 225 -26.34 13.62 4.57
CA GLU A 225 -26.44 14.82 5.41
C GLU A 225 -26.78 14.44 6.86
N ARG A 226 -27.82 13.65 7.05
CA ARG A 226 -28.23 13.15 8.38
C ARG A 226 -27.09 12.34 9.04
N GLY A 227 -26.43 11.46 8.28
CA GLY A 227 -25.30 10.68 8.81
C GLY A 227 -24.12 11.56 9.21
N LEU A 228 -23.86 12.66 8.49
CA LEU A 228 -22.84 13.64 8.87
C LEU A 228 -23.24 14.40 10.16
N GLU A 229 -24.51 14.80 10.28
CA GLU A 229 -25.03 15.43 11.52
C GLU A 229 -24.89 14.50 12.72
N GLU A 230 -25.29 13.24 12.60
CA GLU A 230 -25.16 12.23 13.64
C GLU A 230 -23.69 12.01 14.05
N LEU A 231 -22.77 11.96 13.07
CA LEU A 231 -21.34 11.84 13.32
C LEU A 231 -20.78 13.07 14.04
N VAL A 232 -21.16 14.26 13.63
CA VAL A 232 -20.72 15.54 14.21
C VAL A 232 -21.24 15.67 15.65
N GLN A 233 -22.48 15.28 15.91
CA GLN A 233 -23.05 15.25 17.27
C GLN A 233 -22.30 14.27 18.18
N ALA A 234 -21.96 13.08 17.68
CA ALA A 234 -21.14 12.10 18.41
C ALA A 234 -19.73 12.62 18.73
N LEU A 235 -19.24 13.61 17.97
CA LEU A 235 -17.97 14.31 18.19
C LEU A 235 -18.12 15.55 19.10
N GLY A 236 -19.32 15.85 19.62
CA GLY A 236 -19.59 16.97 20.54
C GLY A 236 -19.80 18.31 19.85
N PHE A 237 -20.25 18.31 18.61
CA PHE A 237 -20.56 19.49 17.83
C PHE A 237 -21.94 19.43 17.19
N GLU A 238 -22.45 20.56 16.78
CA GLU A 238 -23.65 20.71 15.94
C GLU A 238 -23.34 21.53 14.71
N LEU A 239 -23.98 21.23 13.58
CA LEU A 239 -23.94 22.06 12.37
C LEU A 239 -24.71 23.35 12.59
N SER A 240 -24.05 24.50 12.44
CA SER A 240 -24.69 25.82 12.62
C SER A 240 -25.52 26.23 11.41
N LEU A 241 -25.17 25.75 10.23
CA LEU A 241 -25.85 26.04 8.96
C LEU A 241 -25.81 24.79 8.08
N GLN A 242 -26.77 24.68 7.15
CA GLN A 242 -26.80 23.62 6.17
C GLN A 242 -25.51 23.60 5.33
N PRO A 243 -24.88 22.44 5.17
CA PRO A 243 -23.60 22.36 4.46
C PRO A 243 -23.77 22.65 2.97
N VAL A 244 -22.83 23.42 2.41
CA VAL A 244 -22.81 23.79 0.99
C VAL A 244 -21.85 22.88 0.23
N LEU A 245 -22.32 22.27 -0.87
CA LEU A 245 -21.47 21.44 -1.74
C LEU A 245 -20.33 22.29 -2.34
N VAL A 246 -19.10 21.87 -2.10
CA VAL A 246 -17.88 22.55 -2.59
C VAL A 246 -17.30 21.82 -3.78
N LYS A 247 -17.25 20.47 -3.74
CA LYS A 247 -16.57 19.69 -4.77
C LYS A 247 -17.05 18.23 -4.80
N GLU A 248 -17.03 17.66 -6.00
CA GLU A 248 -17.13 16.21 -6.21
C GLU A 248 -15.76 15.66 -6.63
N ILE A 249 -15.34 14.57 -5.99
CA ILE A 249 -14.02 13.96 -6.18
C ILE A 249 -14.17 12.45 -6.31
N THR A 250 -13.47 11.86 -7.28
CA THR A 250 -13.36 10.40 -7.38
C THR A 250 -11.96 9.95 -7.01
N HIS A 251 -11.86 8.98 -6.10
CA HIS A 251 -10.59 8.35 -5.76
C HIS A 251 -10.67 6.84 -5.94
N ILE A 252 -9.66 6.25 -6.61
CA ILE A 252 -9.65 4.82 -6.97
C ILE A 252 -8.55 4.11 -6.19
N PHE A 253 -8.97 3.14 -5.37
CA PHE A 253 -8.09 2.16 -4.73
C PHE A 253 -8.08 0.86 -5.53
N SER A 254 -7.24 -0.09 -5.16
CA SER A 254 -7.15 -1.40 -5.84
C SER A 254 -8.44 -2.22 -5.79
N HIS A 255 -9.27 -2.04 -4.75
CA HIS A 255 -10.49 -2.81 -4.50
C HIS A 255 -11.72 -1.96 -4.16
N ARG A 256 -11.57 -0.62 -4.07
CA ARG A 256 -12.65 0.34 -3.80
C ARG A 256 -12.51 1.55 -4.70
N LYS A 257 -13.64 2.18 -5.00
CA LYS A 257 -13.70 3.46 -5.71
C LYS A 257 -14.63 4.36 -4.91
N TRP A 258 -14.07 5.43 -4.39
CA TRP A 258 -14.81 6.43 -3.64
C TRP A 258 -15.33 7.53 -4.56
N PHE A 259 -16.63 7.81 -4.46
CA PHE A 259 -17.26 8.98 -5.02
C PHE A 259 -17.59 9.93 -3.88
N MET A 260 -16.78 10.95 -3.71
CA MET A 260 -16.86 11.88 -2.59
C MET A 260 -17.59 13.13 -2.98
N LYS A 261 -18.62 13.51 -2.22
CA LYS A 261 -19.21 14.85 -2.25
C LYS A 261 -18.75 15.60 -1.02
N ALA A 262 -17.94 16.65 -1.21
CA ALA A 262 -17.38 17.46 -0.13
C ALA A 262 -18.26 18.68 0.11
N PHE A 263 -18.65 18.88 1.35
CA PHE A 263 -19.49 19.98 1.82
C PHE A 263 -18.74 20.82 2.84
N ARG A 264 -18.95 22.13 2.79
CA ARG A 264 -18.44 23.07 3.79
C ARG A 264 -19.54 23.50 4.73
N GLY A 265 -19.23 23.56 6.02
CA GLY A 265 -20.15 24.02 7.06
C GLY A 265 -19.42 24.55 8.29
N ASP A 266 -20.17 25.28 9.11
CA ASP A 266 -19.69 25.82 10.37
C ASP A 266 -20.30 25.04 11.54
N LEU A 267 -19.52 24.92 12.62
CA LEU A 267 -19.86 24.14 13.79
C LEU A 267 -20.08 25.00 15.02
N THR A 268 -21.00 24.56 15.88
CA THR A 268 -21.15 25.02 17.25
C THR A 268 -20.73 23.91 18.21
N TYR A 269 -19.96 24.22 19.24
CA TYR A 269 -19.51 23.24 20.22
C TYR A 269 -20.59 23.01 21.29
N THR A 270 -20.88 21.73 21.59
CA THR A 270 -21.92 21.32 22.53
C THR A 270 -21.44 20.71 23.83
N GLY A 271 -20.12 20.51 23.99
CA GLY A 271 -19.56 20.33 25.32
C GLY A 271 -18.98 18.98 25.73
N ASP A 272 -18.92 17.95 24.84
CA ASP A 272 -18.25 16.68 25.19
C ASP A 272 -17.45 16.12 24.01
N ALA A 273 -16.16 16.42 23.98
CA ALA A 273 -15.28 15.98 22.87
C ALA A 273 -14.19 15.02 23.36
N ASN A 274 -14.35 13.74 23.06
CA ASN A 274 -13.29 12.73 23.19
C ASN A 274 -12.74 12.33 21.81
N ASN A 275 -11.40 12.37 21.64
CA ASN A 275 -10.66 12.00 20.42
C ASN A 275 -10.85 12.92 19.21
N ILE A 276 -10.82 14.22 19.39
CA ILE A 276 -10.93 15.21 18.32
C ILE A 276 -9.62 15.96 18.19
N LEU A 277 -9.18 16.16 16.95
CA LEU A 277 -8.15 17.11 16.59
C LEU A 277 -8.83 18.31 15.92
N ILE A 278 -8.74 19.48 16.54
CA ILE A 278 -9.05 20.73 15.88
C ILE A 278 -7.74 21.24 15.29
N ALA A 279 -7.61 21.18 13.97
CA ALA A 279 -6.37 21.49 13.29
C ALA A 279 -6.45 22.80 12.52
N ASP A 280 -5.42 23.63 12.68
CA ASP A 280 -5.11 24.70 11.73
C ASP A 280 -4.36 24.10 10.54
N ILE A 281 -5.07 23.85 9.45
CA ILE A 281 -4.50 23.22 8.25
C ILE A 281 -3.44 24.12 7.61
N GLN A 282 -3.49 25.43 7.79
CA GLN A 282 -2.52 26.36 7.19
C GLN A 282 -1.13 26.26 7.86
N GLN A 283 -1.07 25.81 9.13
CA GLN A 283 0.20 25.65 9.85
C GLN A 283 0.80 24.23 9.75
N GLN A 284 0.03 23.23 9.30
CA GLN A 284 0.43 21.82 9.30
C GLN A 284 0.68 21.23 7.90
N LEU A 285 0.44 21.97 6.84
CA LEU A 285 0.83 21.55 5.49
C LEU A 285 2.22 22.14 5.18
N PRO A 286 3.22 21.27 4.88
CA PRO A 286 4.53 21.71 4.45
C PRO A 286 4.50 22.38 3.08
#